data_173f856c502d93e7cfc8ffdd52c72d0c
#
_entry.id   173f856c502d93e7cfc8ffdd52c72d0c
#
_cell.length_a   1.000
_cell.length_b   1.000
_cell.length_c   1.000
_cell.angle_alpha   90.00
_cell.angle_beta   90.00
_cell.angle_gamma   90.00
#
_symmetry.space_group_name_H-M   'P 1'
#
loop_
_entity.id
_entity.type
_entity.pdbx_description
1 polymer ?
#
loop_
_entity_poly.entity_id
_entity_poly.type
_entity_poly.pdbx_seq_one_letter_code
_entity_poly.pdbx_strand_id
1 'polypeptide(L)'
;MVYLMQKGMKPIKAFKIMEFVRKGKASKDPDTWAGYEKDMREAGIEEWYITSCKKIKYMFPKAHATAYVMSAFRIAYYKVHYPIYFYASWFSTKATDFDIETMIKGHEQIKNRIVEIINKGYDATNKEQGILECLKIALEMTARGLKFENVSLTKSEATTFAIDIEKNTLIPPFSSIDGLGDTVAKTIVQEREKGMFLSIEDLQKRGKVSKTLIEKMKEMHMLDGMDETSQLSLF
;
A
#
# COMPACT_ATOMS: atom_id res chain seq x y z
N MET A 1 16.39 28.33 13.51
CA MET A 1 15.90 29.59 12.98
C MET A 1 15.56 30.61 14.08
N VAL A 2 14.62 30.29 14.99
CA VAL A 2 14.21 31.23 16.06
C VAL A 2 15.39 31.73 16.89
N TYR A 3 16.27 30.86 17.34
CA TYR A 3 17.48 31.23 18.09
C TYR A 3 18.38 32.24 17.34
N LEU A 4 18.60 32.02 16.03
CA LEU A 4 19.40 32.98 15.22
C LEU A 4 18.71 34.35 15.12
N MET A 5 17.40 34.38 15.01
CA MET A 5 16.61 35.62 15.00
C MET A 5 16.63 36.33 16.35
N GLN A 6 16.58 35.60 17.46
CA GLN A 6 16.72 36.19 18.82
C GLN A 6 18.09 36.83 19.05
N LYS A 7 19.13 36.35 18.38
CA LYS A 7 20.48 36.96 18.36
C LYS A 7 20.63 38.09 17.33
N GLY A 8 19.53 38.59 16.77
CA GLY A 8 19.49 39.74 15.88
C GLY A 8 19.74 39.46 14.39
N MET A 9 19.84 38.20 13.97
CA MET A 9 19.97 37.89 12.54
C MET A 9 18.68 38.16 11.78
N LYS A 10 18.79 38.69 10.57
CA LYS A 10 17.65 38.93 9.68
C LYS A 10 16.92 37.60 9.39
N PRO A 11 15.57 37.58 9.39
CA PRO A 11 14.80 36.36 9.22
C PRO A 11 15.15 35.53 7.98
N ILE A 12 15.37 36.21 6.85
CA ILE A 12 15.74 35.53 5.60
C ILE A 12 17.11 34.85 5.66
N LYS A 13 18.07 35.47 6.41
CA LYS A 13 19.40 34.89 6.58
C LYS A 13 19.36 33.72 7.55
N ALA A 14 18.64 33.85 8.66
CA ALA A 14 18.41 32.78 9.62
C ALA A 14 17.72 31.57 8.94
N PHE A 15 16.78 31.82 8.05
CA PHE A 15 16.11 30.76 7.25
C PHE A 15 17.09 30.05 6.31
N LYS A 16 17.92 30.81 5.56
CA LYS A 16 18.90 30.20 4.65
C LYS A 16 19.91 29.33 5.38
N ILE A 17 20.41 29.79 6.54
CA ILE A 17 21.32 28.98 7.38
C ILE A 17 20.60 27.70 7.87
N MET A 18 19.38 27.81 8.40
CA MET A 18 18.62 26.69 8.86
C MET A 18 18.39 25.64 7.75
N GLU A 19 17.99 26.06 6.56
CA GLU A 19 17.80 25.17 5.41
C GLU A 19 19.11 24.53 4.94
N PHE A 20 20.22 25.26 4.98
CA PHE A 20 21.52 24.73 4.63
C PHE A 20 21.97 23.65 5.62
N VAL A 21 21.85 23.93 6.90
CA VAL A 21 22.16 22.98 7.99
C VAL A 21 21.22 21.77 7.94
N ARG A 22 19.91 22.00 7.78
CA ARG A 22 18.92 20.93 7.71
C ARG A 22 19.24 19.87 6.65
N LYS A 23 19.73 20.32 5.50
CA LYS A 23 20.11 19.46 4.36
C LYS A 23 21.51 18.84 4.50
N GLY A 24 22.20 19.07 5.61
CA GLY A 24 23.55 18.55 5.87
C GLY A 24 24.62 19.13 4.95
N LYS A 25 24.39 20.34 4.42
CA LYS A 25 25.32 20.99 3.49
C LYS A 25 26.54 21.61 4.18
N ALA A 26 26.46 21.85 5.50
CA ALA A 26 27.55 22.43 6.27
C ALA A 26 28.87 21.61 6.20
N SER A 27 28.79 20.32 6.01
CA SER A 27 29.95 19.43 5.81
C SER A 27 30.29 19.15 4.35
N LYS A 28 29.38 19.45 3.42
CA LYS A 28 29.54 19.11 1.98
C LYS A 28 29.95 20.29 1.13
N ASP A 29 29.70 21.51 1.59
CA ASP A 29 29.96 22.77 0.92
C ASP A 29 30.67 23.73 1.90
N PRO A 30 31.98 23.53 2.12
CA PRO A 30 32.74 24.28 3.10
C PRO A 30 32.87 25.78 2.76
N ASP A 31 32.85 26.15 1.49
CA ASP A 31 33.00 27.55 1.06
C ASP A 31 31.78 28.39 1.44
N THR A 32 30.59 27.89 1.10
CA THR A 32 29.31 28.53 1.51
C THR A 32 29.16 28.49 3.03
N TRP A 33 29.58 27.41 3.69
CA TRP A 33 29.54 27.29 5.14
C TRP A 33 30.41 28.33 5.84
N ALA A 34 31.63 28.59 5.37
CA ALA A 34 32.53 29.60 5.95
C ALA A 34 31.88 31.00 5.99
N GLY A 35 31.11 31.35 4.95
CA GLY A 35 30.33 32.59 4.93
C GLY A 35 29.25 32.61 6.04
N TYR A 36 28.52 31.50 6.23
CA TYR A 36 27.52 31.41 7.30
C TYR A 36 28.16 31.38 8.70
N GLU A 37 29.30 30.72 8.88
CA GLU A 37 30.06 30.77 10.14
C GLU A 37 30.45 32.20 10.52
N LYS A 38 31.00 32.96 9.56
CA LYS A 38 31.34 34.36 9.76
C LYS A 38 30.13 35.19 10.19
N ASP A 39 29.02 35.06 9.46
CA ASP A 39 27.80 35.79 9.76
C ASP A 39 27.23 35.45 11.16
N MET A 40 27.30 34.18 11.56
CA MET A 40 26.86 33.75 12.87
C MET A 40 27.76 34.30 13.98
N ARG A 41 29.10 34.32 13.82
CA ARG A 41 30.03 34.89 14.80
C ARG A 41 29.84 36.40 14.94
N GLU A 42 29.63 37.11 13.83
CA GLU A 42 29.34 38.56 13.85
C GLU A 42 28.01 38.85 14.58
N ALA A 43 27.05 37.94 14.53
CA ALA A 43 25.77 38.03 15.28
C ALA A 43 25.89 37.57 16.75
N GLY A 44 27.10 37.24 17.24
CA GLY A 44 27.30 36.75 18.61
C GLY A 44 26.73 35.38 18.91
N ILE A 45 26.64 34.49 17.88
CA ILE A 45 26.26 33.09 18.06
C ILE A 45 27.43 32.33 18.66
N GLU A 46 27.17 31.54 19.67
CA GLU A 46 28.17 30.77 20.41
C GLU A 46 28.76 29.64 19.57
N GLU A 47 30.08 29.40 19.71
CA GLU A 47 30.84 28.40 18.94
C GLU A 47 30.30 26.97 19.08
N TRP A 48 29.72 26.62 20.25
CA TRP A 48 29.11 25.30 20.43
C TRP A 48 27.92 25.08 19.47
N TYR A 49 27.14 26.15 19.20
CA TYR A 49 26.01 26.09 18.29
C TYR A 49 26.49 25.94 16.83
N ILE A 50 27.49 26.74 16.43
CA ILE A 50 28.08 26.69 15.08
C ILE A 50 28.67 25.30 14.83
N THR A 51 29.46 24.79 15.79
CA THR A 51 30.05 23.46 15.72
C THR A 51 28.97 22.33 15.64
N SER A 52 27.91 22.48 16.40
CA SER A 52 26.78 21.54 16.36
C SER A 52 26.12 21.55 14.98
N CYS A 53 25.88 22.72 14.39
CA CYS A 53 25.31 22.85 13.05
C CYS A 53 26.15 22.13 11.98
N LYS A 54 27.49 22.21 12.09
CA LYS A 54 28.43 21.56 11.17
C LYS A 54 28.37 20.03 11.21
N LYS A 55 28.03 19.45 12.37
CA LYS A 55 27.93 17.98 12.56
C LYS A 55 26.62 17.40 12.00
N ILE A 56 25.61 18.23 11.74
CA ILE A 56 24.30 17.77 11.27
C ILE A 56 24.40 17.27 9.83
N LYS A 57 24.10 16.00 9.61
CA LYS A 57 24.01 15.39 8.28
C LYS A 57 22.64 15.58 7.65
N TYR A 58 21.60 15.51 8.45
CA TYR A 58 20.22 15.77 8.08
C TYR A 58 19.39 16.03 9.33
N MET A 59 18.48 17.00 9.28
CA MET A 59 17.64 17.34 10.43
C MET A 59 16.17 17.49 10.00
N PHE A 60 15.29 16.82 10.73
CA PHE A 60 13.86 17.05 10.63
C PHE A 60 13.37 18.04 11.68
N PRO A 61 12.46 18.96 11.33
CA PRO A 61 11.79 19.80 12.33
C PRO A 61 11.03 18.94 13.35
N LYS A 62 11.05 19.34 14.62
CA LYS A 62 10.38 18.62 15.71
C LYS A 62 8.88 18.42 15.43
N ALA A 63 8.20 19.44 14.92
CA ALA A 63 6.77 19.35 14.59
C ALA A 63 6.51 18.33 13.48
N HIS A 64 7.39 18.26 12.47
CA HIS A 64 7.30 17.25 11.41
C HIS A 64 7.47 15.84 11.97
N ALA A 65 8.51 15.60 12.77
CA ALA A 65 8.71 14.30 13.41
C ALA A 65 7.52 13.90 14.29
N THR A 66 6.97 14.84 15.07
CA THR A 66 5.79 14.62 15.91
C THR A 66 4.57 14.22 15.08
N ALA A 67 4.30 14.91 13.97
CA ALA A 67 3.17 14.61 13.09
C ALA A 67 3.27 13.19 12.50
N TYR A 68 4.46 12.80 12.03
CA TYR A 68 4.69 11.45 11.51
C TYR A 68 4.54 10.37 12.58
N VAL A 69 5.11 10.59 13.76
CA VAL A 69 5.00 9.65 14.89
C VAL A 69 3.54 9.51 15.31
N MET A 70 2.78 10.59 15.45
CA MET A 70 1.35 10.53 15.76
C MET A 70 0.56 9.75 14.71
N SER A 71 0.84 9.95 13.43
CA SER A 71 0.20 9.17 12.35
C SER A 71 0.55 7.69 12.42
N ALA A 72 1.82 7.36 12.68
CA ALA A 72 2.27 5.99 12.85
C ALA A 72 1.58 5.30 14.04
N PHE A 73 1.45 6.00 15.19
CA PHE A 73 0.73 5.47 16.36
C PHE A 73 -0.75 5.21 16.07
N ARG A 74 -1.42 6.10 15.34
CA ARG A 74 -2.82 5.89 14.94
C ARG A 74 -2.99 4.65 14.07
N ILE A 75 -2.11 4.47 13.09
CA ILE A 75 -2.12 3.28 12.23
C ILE A 75 -1.83 2.02 13.05
N ALA A 76 -0.83 2.08 13.93
CA ALA A 76 -0.49 0.97 14.83
C ALA A 76 -1.66 0.59 15.76
N TYR A 77 -2.40 1.57 16.27
CA TYR A 77 -3.60 1.34 17.06
C TYR A 77 -4.64 0.50 16.29
N TYR A 78 -4.95 0.88 15.05
CA TYR A 78 -5.86 0.09 14.22
C TYR A 78 -5.32 -1.31 13.93
N LYS A 79 -4.03 -1.44 13.65
CA LYS A 79 -3.40 -2.75 13.42
C LYS A 79 -3.50 -3.69 14.62
N VAL A 80 -3.45 -3.16 15.84
CA VAL A 80 -3.51 -3.94 17.09
C VAL A 80 -4.96 -4.25 17.47
N HIS A 81 -5.84 -3.26 17.47
CA HIS A 81 -7.19 -3.38 18.01
C HIS A 81 -8.26 -3.73 16.98
N TYR A 82 -8.00 -3.42 15.69
CA TYR A 82 -8.92 -3.64 14.58
C TYR A 82 -8.19 -4.22 13.36
N PRO A 83 -7.46 -5.35 13.52
CA PRO A 83 -6.54 -5.84 12.50
C PRO A 83 -7.19 -6.09 11.14
N ILE A 84 -8.39 -6.63 11.09
CA ILE A 84 -9.07 -6.91 9.83
C ILE A 84 -9.31 -5.63 9.00
N TYR A 85 -9.69 -4.52 9.65
CA TYR A 85 -9.89 -3.23 8.97
C TYR A 85 -8.56 -2.63 8.50
N PHE A 86 -7.49 -2.81 9.29
CA PHE A 86 -6.15 -2.39 8.89
C PHE A 86 -5.71 -3.11 7.61
N TYR A 87 -5.83 -4.43 7.56
CA TYR A 87 -5.43 -5.21 6.38
C TYR A 87 -6.33 -4.93 5.19
N ALA A 88 -7.65 -4.83 5.35
CA ALA A 88 -8.56 -4.45 4.27
C ALA A 88 -8.18 -3.11 3.64
N SER A 89 -7.89 -2.09 4.48
CA SER A 89 -7.44 -0.78 4.02
C SER A 89 -6.08 -0.86 3.33
N TRP A 90 -5.12 -1.61 3.88
CA TRP A 90 -3.79 -1.74 3.29
C TRP A 90 -3.84 -2.39 1.91
N PHE A 91 -4.51 -3.54 1.78
CA PHE A 91 -4.65 -4.22 0.49
C PHE A 91 -5.42 -3.39 -0.53
N SER A 92 -6.42 -2.61 -0.10
CA SER A 92 -7.20 -1.75 -1.01
C SER A 92 -6.47 -0.48 -1.47
N THR A 93 -5.46 0.00 -0.73
CA THR A 93 -4.87 1.32 -0.98
C THR A 93 -3.36 1.32 -1.25
N LYS A 94 -2.65 0.28 -0.86
CA LYS A 94 -1.18 0.22 -0.94
C LYS A 94 -0.67 -0.88 -1.86
N ALA A 95 -1.36 -2.02 -1.91
CA ALA A 95 -0.98 -3.11 -2.79
C ALA A 95 -1.28 -2.75 -4.26
N THR A 96 -0.32 -3.02 -5.13
CA THR A 96 -0.44 -2.77 -6.58
C THR A 96 -0.57 -4.05 -7.38
N ASP A 97 0.05 -5.11 -6.91
CA ASP A 97 0.11 -6.39 -7.58
C ASP A 97 -0.33 -7.51 -6.62
N PHE A 98 -1.20 -8.38 -7.10
CA PHE A 98 -1.76 -9.47 -6.32
C PHE A 98 -1.41 -10.83 -6.94
N ASP A 99 -1.14 -11.81 -6.08
CA ASP A 99 -1.18 -13.24 -6.40
C ASP A 99 -2.35 -13.84 -5.60
N ILE A 100 -3.56 -13.51 -6.04
CA ILE A 100 -4.78 -13.82 -5.27
C ILE A 100 -5.01 -15.33 -5.19
N GLU A 101 -4.65 -16.09 -6.22
CA GLU A 101 -4.75 -17.53 -6.26
C GLU A 101 -3.89 -18.20 -5.17
N THR A 102 -2.73 -17.61 -4.86
CA THR A 102 -1.89 -18.04 -3.72
C THR A 102 -2.48 -17.58 -2.39
N MET A 103 -2.94 -16.32 -2.31
CA MET A 103 -3.41 -15.72 -1.05
C MET A 103 -4.62 -16.46 -0.48
N ILE A 104 -5.58 -16.86 -1.31
CA ILE A 104 -6.78 -17.59 -0.88
C ILE A 104 -6.49 -19.02 -0.40
N LYS A 105 -5.36 -19.62 -0.80
CA LYS A 105 -4.92 -20.94 -0.35
C LYS A 105 -4.33 -20.96 1.06
N GLY A 106 -4.06 -19.76 1.62
CA GLY A 106 -3.69 -19.60 3.02
C GLY A 106 -2.19 -19.59 3.29
N HIS A 107 -1.86 -19.60 4.58
CA HIS A 107 -0.55 -19.27 5.15
C HIS A 107 0.63 -20.02 4.50
N GLU A 108 0.55 -21.34 4.40
CA GLU A 108 1.68 -22.14 3.89
C GLU A 108 1.95 -21.90 2.41
N GLN A 109 0.91 -21.71 1.61
CA GLN A 109 1.08 -21.42 0.18
C GLN A 109 1.68 -20.03 -0.03
N ILE A 110 1.23 -19.04 0.75
CA ILE A 110 1.81 -17.69 0.77
C ILE A 110 3.29 -17.75 1.11
N LYS A 111 3.67 -18.49 2.16
CA LYS A 111 5.05 -18.66 2.58
C LYS A 111 5.92 -19.30 1.49
N ASN A 112 5.44 -20.37 0.88
CA ASN A 112 6.15 -21.06 -0.20
C ASN A 112 6.38 -20.13 -1.40
N ARG A 113 5.37 -19.35 -1.79
CA ARG A 113 5.47 -18.41 -2.90
C ARG A 113 6.47 -17.27 -2.61
N ILE A 114 6.50 -16.77 -1.38
CA ILE A 114 7.51 -15.80 -0.95
C ILE A 114 8.92 -16.36 -1.13
N VAL A 115 9.17 -17.59 -0.68
CA VAL A 115 10.49 -18.25 -0.80
C VAL A 115 10.86 -18.44 -2.28
N GLU A 116 9.90 -18.84 -3.12
CA GLU A 116 10.12 -19.00 -4.54
C GLU A 116 10.57 -17.68 -5.21
N ILE A 117 9.86 -16.56 -4.93
CA ILE A 117 10.22 -15.25 -5.50
C ILE A 117 11.58 -14.78 -4.97
N ILE A 118 11.87 -14.96 -3.67
CA ILE A 118 13.16 -14.58 -3.08
C ILE A 118 14.31 -15.36 -3.72
N ASN A 119 14.14 -16.67 -3.98
CA ASN A 119 15.16 -17.51 -4.58
C ASN A 119 15.49 -17.12 -6.03
N LYS A 120 14.60 -16.43 -6.74
CA LYS A 120 14.89 -15.86 -8.06
C LYS A 120 15.91 -14.71 -8.00
N GLY A 121 16.06 -14.07 -6.85
CA GLY A 121 17.02 -12.96 -6.67
C GLY A 121 16.84 -11.85 -7.70
N TYR A 122 17.88 -11.61 -8.49
CA TYR A 122 17.87 -10.57 -9.55
C TYR A 122 17.00 -10.92 -10.77
N ASP A 123 16.62 -12.19 -10.95
CA ASP A 123 15.78 -12.64 -12.06
C ASP A 123 14.28 -12.41 -11.79
N ALA A 124 13.92 -11.99 -10.56
CA ALA A 124 12.55 -11.64 -10.23
C ALA A 124 12.11 -10.35 -10.96
N THR A 125 10.99 -10.44 -11.66
CA THR A 125 10.41 -9.31 -12.39
C THR A 125 9.90 -8.20 -11.46
N ASN A 126 9.70 -6.99 -11.97
CA ASN A 126 9.12 -5.89 -11.21
C ASN A 126 7.72 -6.25 -10.65
N LYS A 127 6.91 -6.99 -11.43
CA LYS A 127 5.61 -7.50 -10.98
C LYS A 127 5.77 -8.47 -9.80
N GLU A 128 6.72 -9.39 -9.87
CA GLU A 128 7.01 -10.32 -8.76
C GLU A 128 7.50 -9.61 -7.51
N GLN A 129 8.25 -8.52 -7.65
CA GLN A 129 8.64 -7.69 -6.50
C GLN A 129 7.41 -7.02 -5.85
N GLY A 130 6.47 -6.51 -6.63
CA GLY A 130 5.20 -5.98 -6.12
C GLY A 130 4.37 -7.05 -5.42
N ILE A 131 4.26 -8.23 -6.03
CA ILE A 131 3.61 -9.41 -5.43
C ILE A 131 4.30 -9.81 -4.11
N LEU A 132 5.64 -9.81 -4.05
CA LEU A 132 6.40 -10.16 -2.84
C LEU A 132 6.04 -9.24 -1.67
N GLU A 133 5.94 -7.93 -1.90
CA GLU A 133 5.54 -6.97 -0.86
C GLU A 133 4.11 -7.25 -0.37
N CYS A 134 3.20 -7.54 -1.28
CA CYS A 134 1.81 -7.90 -0.95
C CYS A 134 1.76 -9.20 -0.12
N LEU A 135 2.48 -10.24 -0.55
CA LEU A 135 2.50 -11.56 0.12
C LEU A 135 3.10 -11.49 1.52
N LYS A 136 4.11 -10.64 1.78
CA LYS A 136 4.66 -10.45 3.13
C LYS A 136 3.60 -9.94 4.11
N ILE A 137 2.75 -9.02 3.68
CA ILE A 137 1.65 -8.51 4.51
C ILE A 137 0.54 -9.56 4.66
N ALA A 138 0.26 -10.33 3.60
CA ALA A 138 -0.68 -11.44 3.65
C ALA A 138 -0.20 -12.54 4.60
N LEU A 139 1.11 -12.83 4.61
CA LEU A 139 1.71 -13.80 5.55
C LEU A 139 1.54 -13.34 7.00
N GLU A 140 1.80 -12.07 7.29
CA GLU A 140 1.59 -11.51 8.63
C GLU A 140 0.11 -11.59 9.05
N MET A 141 -0.81 -11.21 8.15
CA MET A 141 -2.25 -11.27 8.39
C MET A 141 -2.70 -12.68 8.73
N THR A 142 -2.27 -13.66 7.94
CA THR A 142 -2.64 -15.07 8.15
C THR A 142 -1.99 -15.67 9.40
N ALA A 143 -0.79 -15.24 9.79
CA ALA A 143 -0.15 -15.59 11.06
C ALA A 143 -0.94 -15.10 12.29
N ARG A 144 -1.74 -14.03 12.13
CA ARG A 144 -2.66 -13.53 13.16
C ARG A 144 -4.01 -14.26 13.18
N GLY A 145 -4.19 -15.30 12.37
CA GLY A 145 -5.42 -16.09 12.30
C GLY A 145 -6.50 -15.53 11.39
N LEU A 146 -6.25 -14.41 10.70
CA LEU A 146 -7.15 -13.87 9.68
C LEU A 146 -6.98 -14.66 8.36
N LYS A 147 -8.04 -14.70 7.55
CA LYS A 147 -8.04 -15.47 6.30
C LYS A 147 -8.57 -14.65 5.13
N PHE A 148 -8.21 -15.06 3.93
CA PHE A 148 -8.88 -14.63 2.71
C PHE A 148 -9.97 -15.62 2.33
N GLU A 149 -11.12 -15.12 1.93
CA GLU A 149 -12.10 -15.90 1.15
C GLU A 149 -11.73 -15.87 -0.32
N ASN A 150 -12.39 -16.68 -1.12
CA ASN A 150 -12.28 -16.57 -2.57
C ASN A 150 -12.99 -15.30 -3.08
N VAL A 151 -12.63 -14.85 -4.26
CA VAL A 151 -13.40 -13.81 -4.97
C VAL A 151 -14.81 -14.33 -5.22
N SER A 152 -15.81 -13.53 -4.92
CA SER A 152 -17.23 -13.93 -4.96
C SER A 152 -18.01 -13.00 -5.88
N LEU A 153 -18.81 -13.60 -6.78
CA LEU A 153 -19.72 -12.83 -7.64
C LEU A 153 -20.74 -12.00 -6.85
N THR A 154 -21.10 -12.45 -5.65
CA THR A 154 -22.14 -11.80 -4.83
C THR A 154 -21.58 -10.83 -3.80
N LYS A 155 -20.36 -11.08 -3.27
CA LYS A 155 -19.80 -10.33 -2.14
C LYS A 155 -18.63 -9.42 -2.50
N SER A 156 -17.85 -9.77 -3.54
CA SER A 156 -16.66 -8.97 -3.90
C SER A 156 -17.04 -7.60 -4.42
N GLU A 157 -16.27 -6.61 -4.01
CA GLU A 157 -16.33 -5.26 -4.55
C GLU A 157 -15.47 -5.13 -5.82
N ALA A 158 -15.56 -4.00 -6.51
CA ALA A 158 -14.81 -3.79 -7.74
C ALA A 158 -13.29 -3.74 -7.50
N THR A 159 -12.84 -2.87 -6.57
CA THR A 159 -11.42 -2.53 -6.38
C THR A 159 -10.98 -2.51 -4.91
N THR A 160 -11.89 -2.73 -3.97
CA THR A 160 -11.60 -2.70 -2.52
C THR A 160 -11.90 -4.04 -1.88
N PHE A 161 -11.08 -4.43 -0.92
CA PHE A 161 -11.32 -5.64 -0.13
C PHE A 161 -12.54 -5.46 0.77
N ALA A 162 -13.51 -6.35 0.66
CA ALA A 162 -14.64 -6.41 1.57
C ALA A 162 -14.30 -7.22 2.83
N ILE A 163 -15.06 -7.01 3.90
CA ILE A 163 -14.85 -7.69 5.19
C ILE A 163 -16.10 -8.52 5.52
N ASP A 164 -15.92 -9.80 5.75
CA ASP A 164 -16.91 -10.63 6.41
C ASP A 164 -16.62 -10.64 7.92
N ILE A 165 -17.39 -9.85 8.66
CA ILE A 165 -17.18 -9.65 10.11
C ILE A 165 -17.48 -10.94 10.88
N GLU A 166 -18.51 -11.70 10.47
CA GLU A 166 -18.92 -12.91 11.17
C GLU A 166 -17.84 -14.00 11.08
N LYS A 167 -17.23 -14.12 9.91
CA LYS A 167 -16.17 -15.10 9.66
C LYS A 167 -14.76 -14.57 9.99
N ASN A 168 -14.62 -13.26 10.20
CA ASN A 168 -13.35 -12.57 10.39
C ASN A 168 -12.39 -12.81 9.20
N THR A 169 -12.92 -12.64 7.98
CA THR A 169 -12.19 -12.88 6.72
C THR A 169 -12.23 -11.67 5.80
N LEU A 170 -11.25 -11.59 4.90
CA LEU A 170 -11.22 -10.62 3.81
C LEU A 170 -11.67 -11.27 2.50
N ILE A 171 -12.53 -10.55 1.79
CA ILE A 171 -13.02 -10.95 0.47
C ILE A 171 -12.30 -10.08 -0.56
N PRO A 172 -11.49 -10.66 -1.47
CA PRO A 172 -10.76 -9.92 -2.46
C PRO A 172 -11.67 -9.28 -3.50
N PRO A 173 -11.29 -8.12 -4.07
CA PRO A 173 -12.03 -7.47 -5.13
C PRO A 173 -11.84 -8.17 -6.47
N PHE A 174 -12.71 -7.89 -7.44
CA PHE A 174 -12.57 -8.40 -8.80
C PHE A 174 -11.26 -7.95 -9.46
N SER A 175 -10.82 -6.71 -9.21
CA SER A 175 -9.55 -6.18 -9.76
C SER A 175 -8.30 -6.90 -9.26
N SER A 176 -8.39 -7.72 -8.22
CA SER A 176 -7.28 -8.58 -7.76
C SER A 176 -7.03 -9.80 -8.64
N ILE A 177 -7.97 -10.14 -9.52
CA ILE A 177 -7.82 -11.22 -10.50
C ILE A 177 -6.89 -10.73 -11.60
N ASP A 178 -5.81 -11.44 -11.84
CA ASP A 178 -4.82 -11.07 -12.87
C ASP A 178 -5.46 -10.99 -14.26
N GLY A 179 -5.27 -9.85 -14.92
CA GLY A 179 -5.85 -9.55 -16.23
C GLY A 179 -7.26 -8.93 -16.18
N LEU A 180 -7.91 -8.82 -15.00
CA LEU A 180 -9.20 -8.18 -14.86
C LEU A 180 -9.03 -6.71 -14.45
N GLY A 181 -9.18 -5.80 -15.41
CA GLY A 181 -9.01 -4.37 -15.18
C GLY A 181 -10.18 -3.73 -14.42
N ASP A 182 -9.92 -2.60 -13.77
CA ASP A 182 -10.89 -1.85 -12.95
C ASP A 182 -12.22 -1.54 -13.63
N THR A 183 -12.19 -1.26 -14.94
CA THR A 183 -13.41 -0.96 -15.72
C THR A 183 -14.35 -2.17 -15.77
N VAL A 184 -13.80 -3.35 -16.03
CA VAL A 184 -14.57 -4.60 -16.05
C VAL A 184 -15.05 -4.94 -14.65
N ALA A 185 -14.19 -4.82 -13.63
CA ALA A 185 -14.55 -5.02 -12.23
C ALA A 185 -15.74 -4.15 -11.81
N LYS A 186 -15.71 -2.86 -12.12
CA LYS A 186 -16.82 -1.92 -11.85
C LYS A 186 -18.08 -2.29 -12.64
N THR A 187 -17.94 -2.73 -13.89
CA THR A 187 -19.09 -3.18 -14.70
C THR A 187 -19.77 -4.41 -14.07
N ILE A 188 -18.98 -5.39 -13.60
CA ILE A 188 -19.53 -6.58 -12.93
C ILE A 188 -20.36 -6.16 -11.71
N VAL A 189 -19.83 -5.29 -10.84
CA VAL A 189 -20.55 -4.84 -9.64
C VAL A 189 -21.81 -4.07 -10.02
N GLN A 190 -21.76 -3.15 -10.96
CA GLN A 190 -22.92 -2.38 -11.43
C GLN A 190 -24.01 -3.26 -12.03
N GLU A 191 -23.64 -4.25 -12.83
CA GLU A 191 -24.60 -5.18 -13.43
C GLU A 191 -25.19 -6.12 -12.39
N ARG A 192 -24.42 -6.56 -11.41
CA ARG A 192 -24.90 -7.32 -10.26
C ARG A 192 -26.00 -6.59 -9.48
N GLU A 193 -25.84 -5.27 -9.28
CA GLU A 193 -26.85 -4.43 -8.60
C GLU A 193 -28.20 -4.38 -9.35
N LYS A 194 -28.17 -4.51 -10.67
CA LYS A 194 -29.39 -4.58 -11.49
C LYS A 194 -30.09 -5.94 -11.43
N GLY A 195 -29.38 -6.98 -11.01
CA GLY A 195 -29.87 -8.35 -10.87
C GLY A 195 -28.74 -9.37 -10.90
N MET A 196 -28.91 -10.47 -10.19
CA MET A 196 -27.95 -11.58 -10.17
C MET A 196 -27.63 -12.06 -11.58
N PHE A 197 -26.43 -12.56 -11.79
CA PHE A 197 -26.06 -13.24 -13.03
C PHE A 197 -26.70 -14.63 -13.04
N LEU A 198 -27.44 -14.95 -14.10
CA LEU A 198 -28.18 -16.20 -14.23
C LEU A 198 -27.36 -17.35 -14.83
N SER A 199 -26.30 -17.00 -15.58
CA SER A 199 -25.42 -17.96 -16.23
C SER A 199 -24.04 -17.34 -16.51
N ILE A 200 -23.10 -18.18 -16.89
CA ILE A 200 -21.76 -17.74 -17.33
C ILE A 200 -21.87 -16.86 -18.58
N GLU A 201 -22.77 -17.20 -19.51
CA GLU A 201 -23.05 -16.39 -20.70
C GLU A 201 -23.59 -14.99 -20.29
N ASP A 202 -24.48 -14.92 -19.32
CA ASP A 202 -25.04 -13.66 -18.80
C ASP A 202 -23.95 -12.80 -18.13
N LEU A 203 -23.10 -13.41 -17.31
CA LEU A 203 -21.92 -12.73 -16.73
C LEU A 203 -21.00 -12.20 -17.82
N GLN A 204 -20.71 -13.00 -18.85
CA GLN A 204 -19.85 -12.60 -19.94
C GLN A 204 -20.43 -11.42 -20.72
N LYS A 205 -21.71 -11.44 -20.99
CA LYS A 205 -22.44 -10.45 -21.79
C LYS A 205 -22.60 -9.12 -21.02
N ARG A 206 -23.17 -9.19 -19.82
CA ARG A 206 -23.44 -8.00 -18.98
C ARG A 206 -22.18 -7.46 -18.31
N GLY A 207 -21.37 -8.35 -17.73
CA GLY A 207 -20.13 -7.99 -17.05
C GLY A 207 -18.98 -7.62 -17.99
N LYS A 208 -19.14 -7.84 -19.31
CA LYS A 208 -18.11 -7.63 -20.35
C LYS A 208 -16.81 -8.40 -20.04
N VAL A 209 -16.96 -9.61 -19.50
CA VAL A 209 -15.84 -10.48 -19.13
C VAL A 209 -15.38 -11.25 -20.35
N SER A 210 -14.08 -11.24 -20.63
CA SER A 210 -13.51 -12.00 -21.75
C SER A 210 -13.56 -13.51 -21.51
N LYS A 211 -13.51 -14.31 -22.57
CA LYS A 211 -13.46 -15.77 -22.46
C LYS A 211 -12.30 -16.27 -21.60
N THR A 212 -11.12 -15.68 -21.78
CA THR A 212 -9.92 -16.00 -20.99
C THR A 212 -10.14 -15.75 -19.49
N LEU A 213 -10.82 -14.66 -19.13
CA LEU A 213 -11.16 -14.36 -17.73
C LEU A 213 -12.22 -15.30 -17.18
N ILE A 214 -13.20 -15.73 -17.99
CA ILE A 214 -14.17 -16.74 -17.59
C ILE A 214 -13.46 -18.05 -17.27
N GLU A 215 -12.53 -18.52 -18.10
CA GLU A 215 -11.77 -19.75 -17.81
C GLU A 215 -10.99 -19.60 -16.49
N LYS A 216 -10.33 -18.46 -16.30
CA LYS A 216 -9.62 -18.17 -15.04
C LYS A 216 -10.55 -18.16 -13.83
N MET A 217 -11.74 -17.58 -13.94
CA MET A 217 -12.75 -17.59 -12.87
C MET A 217 -13.25 -19.01 -12.58
N LYS A 218 -13.36 -19.88 -13.60
CA LYS A 218 -13.67 -21.31 -13.42
C LYS A 218 -12.54 -22.03 -12.66
N GLU A 219 -11.28 -21.83 -13.07
CA GLU A 219 -10.11 -22.39 -12.37
C GLU A 219 -10.04 -21.97 -10.90
N MET A 220 -10.49 -20.76 -10.59
CA MET A 220 -10.61 -20.24 -9.24
C MET A 220 -11.86 -20.71 -8.49
N HIS A 221 -12.68 -21.57 -9.07
CA HIS A 221 -13.94 -22.05 -8.49
C HIS A 221 -14.95 -20.94 -8.13
N MET A 222 -14.91 -19.81 -8.82
CA MET A 222 -15.82 -18.68 -8.61
C MET A 222 -17.19 -18.91 -9.26
N LEU A 223 -17.25 -19.75 -10.27
CA LEU A 223 -18.43 -20.01 -11.11
C LEU A 223 -19.05 -21.36 -10.83
N ASP A 224 -18.63 -22.06 -9.78
CA ASP A 224 -19.13 -23.39 -9.42
C ASP A 224 -20.64 -23.36 -9.19
N GLY A 225 -21.37 -24.25 -9.84
CA GLY A 225 -22.83 -24.36 -9.76
C GLY A 225 -23.59 -23.34 -10.63
N MET A 226 -22.90 -22.55 -11.45
CA MET A 226 -23.51 -21.64 -12.42
C MET A 226 -23.69 -22.36 -13.77
N ASP A 227 -24.86 -22.28 -14.37
CA ASP A 227 -25.13 -22.83 -15.70
C ASP A 227 -24.33 -22.06 -16.79
N GLU A 228 -23.95 -22.78 -17.85
CA GLU A 228 -23.22 -22.18 -18.99
C GLU A 228 -24.10 -21.17 -19.73
N THR A 229 -25.36 -21.46 -19.95
CA THR A 229 -26.29 -20.64 -20.71
C THR A 229 -27.60 -20.40 -19.96
N SER A 230 -28.25 -19.28 -20.25
CA SER A 230 -29.57 -18.95 -19.68
C SER A 230 -30.73 -19.64 -20.41
N GLN A 231 -30.46 -20.46 -21.43
CA GLN A 231 -31.50 -21.21 -22.12
C GLN A 231 -31.91 -22.39 -21.25
N LEU A 232 -33.19 -22.41 -20.84
CA LEU A 232 -33.82 -23.59 -20.29
C LEU A 232 -33.75 -24.68 -21.37
N SER A 233 -32.95 -25.71 -21.12
CA SER A 233 -33.04 -26.96 -21.93
C SER A 233 -34.41 -27.56 -21.68
N LEU A 234 -35.23 -27.61 -22.70
CA LEU A 234 -36.57 -28.18 -22.68
C LEU A 234 -36.54 -29.72 -22.87
N PHE A 235 -35.34 -30.35 -22.72
CA PHE A 235 -35.20 -31.82 -22.87
C PHE A 235 -34.29 -32.38 -21.78
#